data_171960fc9dbc6316a341df3cd4333b4f
#
_entry.id   171960fc9dbc6316a341df3cd4333b4f
#
_cell.length_a   1.000
_cell.length_b   1.000
_cell.length_c   1.000
_cell.angle_alpha   90.00
_cell.angle_beta   90.00
_cell.angle_gamma   90.00
#
_symmetry.space_group_name_H-M   'P 1'
#
loop_
_entity.id
_entity.type
_entity.pdbx_description
1 polymer ?
#
loop_
_entity_poly.entity_id
_entity_poly.type
_entity_poly.pdbx_seq_one_letter_code
_entity_poly.pdbx_strand_id
1 'polypeptide(L)'
;MLKLFLIFIFISNIIFADGIEQKVKEIIKNQFGNNVQIDFKKYKIPPDLKREIENKAKQKFFSENVIIWLIKEKDSLLAVAIMDNVYGKAQPITFITFLDENGKILSNHIVKYREEHGGAVANFNWNKQFIGKDEKSNFNKVDAISGATISVNSINKGVYKLVLLYKTLMRTEAWK
;
A
#
# COMPACT_ATOMS: atom_id res chain seq x y z
N MET A 1 34.06 29.48 15.50
CA MET A 1 34.08 28.37 14.56
C MET A 1 33.20 27.23 15.05
N LEU A 2 31.86 27.33 14.95
CA LEU A 2 30.96 26.22 15.26
C LEU A 2 29.57 26.49 14.65
N LYS A 3 29.42 26.36 13.33
CA LYS A 3 28.11 26.49 12.68
C LYS A 3 28.02 25.73 11.33
N LEU A 4 28.73 24.60 11.18
CA LEU A 4 28.71 23.89 9.87
C LEU A 4 28.40 22.39 9.98
N PHE A 5 27.75 21.89 11.05
CA PHE A 5 27.57 20.44 11.20
C PHE A 5 26.08 19.99 11.29
N LEU A 6 25.13 20.87 11.06
CA LEU A 6 23.70 20.54 11.25
C LEU A 6 22.88 20.40 9.96
N ILE A 7 23.51 20.49 8.77
CA ILE A 7 22.76 20.44 7.49
C ILE A 7 22.77 19.06 6.83
N PHE A 8 23.64 18.13 7.27
CA PHE A 8 23.84 16.87 6.55
C PHE A 8 22.86 15.74 6.89
N ILE A 9 22.08 15.85 7.98
CA ILE A 9 21.18 14.76 8.42
C ILE A 9 19.80 14.84 7.76
N PHE A 10 19.42 15.98 7.17
CA PHE A 10 18.11 16.17 6.57
C PHE A 10 18.00 15.69 5.10
N ILE A 11 19.14 15.55 4.42
CA ILE A 11 19.16 15.21 2.98
C ILE A 11 18.90 13.72 2.73
N SER A 12 19.29 12.84 3.64
CA SER A 12 19.14 11.39 3.43
C SER A 12 17.68 10.90 3.53
N ASN A 13 16.85 11.56 4.31
CA ASN A 13 15.43 11.18 4.43
C ASN A 13 14.58 11.66 3.24
N ILE A 14 14.96 12.72 2.58
CA ILE A 14 14.26 13.26 1.41
C ILE A 14 14.49 12.36 0.18
N ILE A 15 15.71 11.85 -0.01
CA ILE A 15 16.05 11.02 -1.17
C ILE A 15 15.36 9.64 -1.11
N PHE A 16 15.16 9.07 0.10
CA PHE A 16 14.45 7.80 0.24
C PHE A 16 12.93 7.91 0.08
N ALA A 17 12.34 9.04 0.48
CA ALA A 17 10.93 9.33 0.27
C ALA A 17 10.66 9.59 -1.22
N ASP A 18 11.54 10.32 -1.89
CA ASP A 18 11.45 10.69 -3.30
C ASP A 18 11.41 9.45 -4.22
N GLY A 19 12.25 8.45 -3.98
CA GLY A 19 12.28 7.24 -4.81
C GLY A 19 11.04 6.35 -4.71
N ILE A 20 10.37 6.30 -3.54
CA ILE A 20 9.12 5.55 -3.36
C ILE A 20 7.97 6.31 -4.02
N GLU A 21 7.88 7.61 -3.80
CA GLU A 21 6.86 8.47 -4.40
C GLU A 21 6.94 8.46 -5.93
N GLN A 22 8.15 8.60 -6.47
CA GLN A 22 8.40 8.52 -7.91
C GLN A 22 7.91 7.19 -8.49
N LYS A 23 8.26 6.08 -7.85
CA LYS A 23 7.82 4.75 -8.29
C LYS A 23 6.31 4.58 -8.24
N VAL A 24 5.63 5.12 -7.21
CA VAL A 24 4.18 5.09 -7.13
C VAL A 24 3.56 5.93 -8.25
N LYS A 25 4.08 7.12 -8.54
CA LYS A 25 3.64 7.95 -9.66
C LYS A 25 3.80 7.24 -11.01
N GLU A 26 4.89 6.51 -11.20
CA GLU A 26 5.10 5.70 -12.41
C GLU A 26 4.07 4.56 -12.52
N ILE A 27 3.78 3.85 -11.43
CA ILE A 27 2.74 2.81 -11.40
C ILE A 27 1.38 3.41 -11.77
N ILE A 28 1.03 4.57 -11.19
CA ILE A 28 -0.24 5.25 -11.46
C ILE A 28 -0.33 5.65 -12.93
N LYS A 29 0.71 6.29 -13.48
CA LYS A 29 0.72 6.70 -14.88
C LYS A 29 0.63 5.52 -15.86
N ASN A 30 1.30 4.42 -15.55
CA ASN A 30 1.24 3.20 -16.36
C ASN A 30 -0.15 2.56 -16.36
N GLN A 31 -0.88 2.67 -15.27
CA GLN A 31 -2.20 2.05 -15.11
C GLN A 31 -3.35 2.94 -15.58
N PHE A 32 -3.28 4.26 -15.35
CA PHE A 32 -4.37 5.20 -15.57
C PHE A 32 -4.07 6.26 -16.65
N GLY A 33 -2.84 6.27 -17.20
CA GLY A 33 -2.42 7.26 -18.20
C GLY A 33 -1.76 8.50 -17.59
N ASN A 34 -1.25 9.36 -18.48
CA ASN A 34 -0.48 10.55 -18.07
C ASN A 34 -1.36 11.76 -17.70
N ASN A 35 -2.65 11.73 -18.02
CA ASN A 35 -3.55 12.87 -17.87
C ASN A 35 -4.31 12.86 -16.54
N VAL A 36 -3.95 11.97 -15.61
CA VAL A 36 -4.59 11.87 -14.30
C VAL A 36 -3.98 12.88 -13.33
N GLN A 37 -4.84 13.45 -12.49
CA GLN A 37 -4.46 14.22 -11.33
C GLN A 37 -4.20 13.27 -10.17
N ILE A 38 -3.11 13.50 -9.45
CA ILE A 38 -2.66 12.64 -8.37
C ILE A 38 -2.49 13.49 -7.11
N ASP A 39 -3.37 13.30 -6.16
CA ASP A 39 -3.27 13.87 -4.82
C ASP A 39 -2.89 12.77 -3.83
N PHE A 40 -2.12 13.08 -2.81
CA PHE A 40 -1.88 12.15 -1.72
C PHE A 40 -1.92 12.83 -0.37
N LYS A 41 -2.29 12.06 0.64
CA LYS A 41 -2.29 12.49 2.03
C LYS A 41 -1.86 11.40 2.97
N LYS A 42 -1.24 11.80 4.06
CA LYS A 42 -0.98 10.93 5.20
C LYS A 42 -2.23 10.86 6.05
N TYR A 43 -2.79 9.66 6.21
CA TYR A 43 -3.98 9.43 7.01
C TYR A 43 -3.61 8.75 8.33
N LYS A 44 -3.94 9.39 9.45
CA LYS A 44 -3.78 8.81 10.79
C LYS A 44 -4.99 7.92 11.08
N ILE A 45 -4.75 6.62 11.27
CA ILE A 45 -5.80 5.65 11.55
C ILE A 45 -6.26 5.82 13.02
N PRO A 46 -7.56 6.06 13.28
CA PRO A 46 -8.07 6.09 14.64
C PRO A 46 -7.74 4.81 15.41
N PRO A 47 -7.32 4.87 16.69
CA PRO A 47 -6.83 3.70 17.42
C PRO A 47 -7.83 2.54 17.50
N ASP A 48 -9.12 2.83 17.66
CA ASP A 48 -10.15 1.80 17.74
C ASP A 48 -10.36 1.11 16.39
N LEU A 49 -10.42 1.89 15.30
CA LEU A 49 -10.50 1.37 13.94
C LEU A 49 -9.27 0.52 13.59
N LYS A 50 -8.07 1.00 13.97
CA LYS A 50 -6.82 0.28 13.77
C LYS A 50 -6.90 -1.10 14.44
N ARG A 51 -7.31 -1.16 15.70
CA ARG A 51 -7.44 -2.40 16.48
C ARG A 51 -8.46 -3.36 15.89
N GLU A 52 -9.64 -2.85 15.46
CA GLU A 52 -10.66 -3.65 14.80
C GLU A 52 -10.15 -4.33 13.53
N ILE A 53 -9.54 -3.53 12.65
CA ILE A 53 -9.01 -4.02 11.36
C ILE A 53 -7.87 -5.01 11.58
N GLU A 54 -6.93 -4.72 12.47
CA GLU A 54 -5.80 -5.62 12.80
C GLU A 54 -6.28 -6.98 13.32
N ASN A 55 -7.30 -6.97 14.18
CA ASN A 55 -7.91 -8.19 14.70
C ASN A 55 -8.58 -9.02 13.60
N LYS A 56 -9.29 -8.36 12.67
CA LYS A 56 -9.99 -9.02 11.57
C LYS A 56 -9.04 -9.54 10.51
N ALA A 57 -8.04 -8.75 10.11
CA ALA A 57 -7.06 -9.13 9.11
C ALA A 57 -5.96 -10.06 9.65
N LYS A 58 -5.82 -10.18 10.98
CA LYS A 58 -4.70 -10.88 11.64
C LYS A 58 -3.33 -10.35 11.17
N GLN A 59 -3.27 -9.01 10.95
CA GLN A 59 -2.09 -8.30 10.50
C GLN A 59 -2.07 -6.89 11.09
N LYS A 60 -0.97 -6.54 11.75
CA LYS A 60 -0.78 -5.19 12.29
C LYS A 60 -0.48 -4.18 11.17
N PHE A 61 -0.91 -2.95 11.34
CA PHE A 61 -0.40 -1.83 10.54
C PHE A 61 1.06 -1.57 10.92
N PHE A 62 1.87 -1.20 9.93
CA PHE A 62 3.29 -0.93 10.15
C PHE A 62 3.50 0.32 11.02
N SER A 63 2.60 1.30 10.89
CA SER A 63 2.61 2.53 11.68
C SER A 63 1.18 2.96 12.06
N GLU A 64 1.05 4.10 12.74
CA GLU A 64 -0.26 4.71 12.99
C GLU A 64 -0.85 5.41 11.75
N ASN A 65 -0.05 5.55 10.71
CA ASN A 65 -0.46 6.25 9.50
C ASN A 65 -0.28 5.36 8.27
N VAL A 66 -1.15 5.58 7.29
CA VAL A 66 -1.00 5.09 5.92
C VAL A 66 -0.94 6.27 4.95
N ILE A 67 -0.42 6.06 3.75
CA ILE A 67 -0.47 7.06 2.69
C ILE A 67 -1.59 6.67 1.73
N ILE A 68 -2.51 7.62 1.51
CA ILE A 68 -3.65 7.47 0.60
C ILE A 68 -3.39 8.35 -0.62
N TRP A 69 -3.55 7.77 -1.80
CA TRP A 69 -3.43 8.42 -3.09
C TRP A 69 -4.81 8.48 -3.75
N LEU A 70 -5.20 9.65 -4.20
CA LEU A 70 -6.43 9.88 -4.94
C LEU A 70 -6.08 10.08 -6.41
N ILE A 71 -6.58 9.22 -7.27
CA ILE A 71 -6.34 9.26 -8.70
C ILE A 71 -7.63 9.75 -9.37
N LYS A 72 -7.57 10.90 -10.01
CA LYS A 72 -8.72 11.57 -10.62
C LYS A 72 -8.47 11.85 -12.09
N GLU A 73 -9.54 11.81 -12.87
CA GLU A 73 -9.55 12.34 -14.22
C GLU A 73 -10.65 13.41 -14.29
N LYS A 74 -10.26 14.67 -14.55
CA LYS A 74 -11.15 15.82 -14.38
C LYS A 74 -11.74 15.83 -12.97
N ASP A 75 -13.06 15.79 -12.84
CA ASP A 75 -13.78 15.79 -11.56
C ASP A 75 -14.14 14.37 -11.06
N SER A 76 -13.79 13.34 -11.82
CA SER A 76 -14.13 11.94 -11.49
C SER A 76 -13.01 11.25 -10.77
N LEU A 77 -13.31 10.61 -9.62
CA LEU A 77 -12.39 9.72 -8.92
C LEU A 77 -12.31 8.38 -9.65
N LEU A 78 -11.15 8.06 -10.19
CA LEU A 78 -10.91 6.79 -10.88
C LEU A 78 -10.53 5.67 -9.93
N ALA A 79 -9.71 5.99 -8.92
CA ALA A 79 -9.23 5.02 -7.96
C ALA A 79 -8.73 5.71 -6.68
N VAL A 80 -8.72 4.94 -5.60
CA VAL A 80 -7.99 5.24 -4.37
C VAL A 80 -6.92 4.19 -4.18
N ALA A 81 -5.69 4.61 -3.94
CA ALA A 81 -4.63 3.69 -3.59
C ALA A 81 -4.17 3.92 -2.15
N ILE A 82 -3.92 2.83 -1.43
CA ILE A 82 -3.43 2.88 -0.05
C ILE A 82 -2.11 2.15 0.00
N MET A 83 -1.08 2.81 0.54
CA MET A 83 0.25 2.28 0.71
C MET A 83 0.54 2.01 2.19
N ASP A 84 1.07 0.83 2.48
CA ASP A 84 1.53 0.42 3.80
C ASP A 84 2.76 -0.49 3.68
N ASN A 85 3.29 -0.93 4.81
CA ASN A 85 4.34 -1.92 4.90
C ASN A 85 3.85 -3.14 5.69
N VAL A 86 4.40 -4.29 5.36
CA VAL A 86 4.33 -5.50 6.19
C VAL A 86 5.73 -6.08 6.36
N TYR A 87 5.96 -6.78 7.45
CA TYR A 87 7.21 -7.53 7.59
C TYR A 87 7.16 -8.79 6.73
N GLY A 88 8.21 -9.00 5.94
CA GLY A 88 8.56 -10.29 5.39
C GLY A 88 9.20 -11.17 6.47
N LYS A 89 10.26 -11.88 6.14
CA LYS A 89 11.02 -12.68 7.11
C LYS A 89 11.86 -11.80 8.05
N ALA A 90 12.57 -10.82 7.50
CA ALA A 90 13.50 -9.95 8.24
C ALA A 90 13.32 -8.46 7.92
N GLN A 91 12.84 -8.11 6.74
CA GLN A 91 12.77 -6.74 6.26
C GLN A 91 11.34 -6.31 5.91
N PRO A 92 11.04 -4.99 5.96
CA PRO A 92 9.73 -4.49 5.56
C PRO A 92 9.57 -4.52 4.04
N ILE A 93 8.39 -4.97 3.61
CA ILE A 93 7.93 -4.98 2.23
C ILE A 93 6.94 -3.82 2.09
N THR A 94 7.25 -2.84 1.23
CA THR A 94 6.34 -1.74 0.92
C THR A 94 5.46 -2.13 -0.26
N PHE A 95 4.16 -2.02 -0.10
CA PHE A 95 3.18 -2.35 -1.14
C PHE A 95 2.08 -1.29 -1.22
N ILE A 96 1.40 -1.24 -2.36
CA ILE A 96 0.29 -0.33 -2.63
C ILE A 96 -0.85 -1.11 -3.28
N THR A 97 -2.06 -0.89 -2.79
CA THR A 97 -3.28 -1.52 -3.30
C THR A 97 -4.19 -0.44 -3.88
N PHE A 98 -4.59 -0.60 -5.14
CA PHE A 98 -5.53 0.27 -5.85
C PHE A 98 -6.93 -0.30 -5.76
N LEU A 99 -7.89 0.53 -5.43
CA LEU A 99 -9.29 0.15 -5.22
C LEU A 99 -10.20 1.08 -6.04
N ASP A 100 -11.27 0.50 -6.59
CA ASP A 100 -12.34 1.27 -7.22
C ASP A 100 -13.30 1.88 -6.17
N GLU A 101 -14.29 2.62 -6.64
CA GLU A 101 -15.32 3.25 -5.79
C GLU A 101 -16.15 2.23 -4.98
N ASN A 102 -16.24 0.98 -5.42
CA ASN A 102 -16.97 -0.10 -4.75
C ASN A 102 -16.10 -0.87 -3.75
N GLY A 103 -14.80 -0.58 -3.67
CA GLY A 103 -13.84 -1.25 -2.82
C GLY A 103 -13.30 -2.55 -3.40
N LYS A 104 -13.44 -2.77 -4.71
CA LYS A 104 -12.77 -3.87 -5.40
C LYS A 104 -11.35 -3.50 -5.75
N ILE A 105 -10.46 -4.45 -5.60
CA ILE A 105 -9.06 -4.29 -5.95
C ILE A 105 -8.91 -4.20 -7.47
N LEU A 106 -8.38 -3.09 -7.95
CA LEU A 106 -7.98 -2.88 -9.35
C LEU A 106 -6.59 -3.46 -9.62
N SER A 107 -5.67 -3.30 -8.68
CA SER A 107 -4.32 -3.88 -8.74
C SER A 107 -3.63 -3.82 -7.37
N ASN A 108 -2.59 -4.65 -7.21
CA ASN A 108 -1.67 -4.60 -6.10
C ASN A 108 -0.24 -4.62 -6.62
N HIS A 109 0.64 -3.79 -6.05
CA HIS A 109 2.04 -3.71 -6.48
C HIS A 109 2.97 -3.68 -5.26
N ILE A 110 4.09 -4.39 -5.37
CA ILE A 110 5.19 -4.25 -4.44
C ILE A 110 6.05 -3.05 -4.89
N VAL A 111 6.03 -1.99 -4.08
CA VAL A 111 6.77 -0.76 -4.35
C VAL A 111 8.24 -0.93 -4.01
N LYS A 112 8.54 -1.57 -2.85
CA LYS A 112 9.91 -1.85 -2.43
C LYS A 112 10.00 -3.19 -1.71
N TYR A 113 10.83 -4.07 -2.23
CA TYR A 113 11.20 -5.35 -1.63
C TYR A 113 12.63 -5.27 -1.13
N ARG A 114 12.87 -5.67 0.12
CA ARG A 114 14.17 -5.51 0.78
C ARG A 114 14.77 -6.83 1.26
N GLU A 115 14.04 -7.93 1.12
CA GLU A 115 14.52 -9.27 1.48
C GLU A 115 15.47 -9.82 0.41
N GLU A 116 16.40 -10.65 0.83
CA GLU A 116 17.32 -11.35 -0.08
C GLU A 116 16.64 -12.45 -0.90
N HIS A 117 15.58 -13.05 -0.31
CA HIS A 117 14.85 -14.18 -0.91
C HIS A 117 13.35 -13.88 -1.00
N GLY A 118 12.66 -14.64 -1.85
CA GLY A 118 11.20 -14.54 -1.98
C GLY A 118 10.72 -13.36 -2.84
N GLY A 119 11.59 -12.74 -3.62
CA GLY A 119 11.27 -11.60 -4.50
C GLY A 119 10.18 -11.87 -5.53
N ALA A 120 9.80 -13.12 -5.74
CA ALA A 120 8.71 -13.49 -6.64
C ALA A 120 7.34 -12.91 -6.22
N VAL A 121 7.15 -12.52 -4.94
CA VAL A 121 5.95 -11.76 -4.51
C VAL A 121 5.86 -10.39 -5.17
N ALA A 122 6.98 -9.84 -5.67
CA ALA A 122 7.00 -8.59 -6.42
C ALA A 122 6.57 -8.76 -7.89
N ASN A 123 6.44 -10.00 -8.37
CA ASN A 123 5.98 -10.26 -9.72
C ASN A 123 4.54 -9.81 -9.89
N PHE A 124 4.27 -9.00 -10.91
CA PHE A 124 2.93 -8.52 -11.21
C PHE A 124 1.95 -9.66 -11.50
N ASN A 125 2.40 -10.74 -12.16
CA ASN A 125 1.54 -11.89 -12.45
C ASN A 125 1.05 -12.60 -11.18
N TRP A 126 1.88 -12.68 -10.15
CA TRP A 126 1.44 -13.20 -8.86
C TRP A 126 0.44 -12.24 -8.18
N ASN A 127 0.66 -10.93 -8.29
CA ASN A 127 -0.22 -9.93 -7.69
C ASN A 127 -1.58 -9.82 -8.38
N LYS A 128 -1.74 -10.28 -9.64
CA LYS A 128 -3.01 -10.28 -10.35
C LYS A 128 -4.11 -11.07 -9.64
N GLN A 129 -3.77 -12.05 -8.82
CA GLN A 129 -4.73 -12.86 -8.05
C GLN A 129 -5.56 -12.05 -7.04
N PHE A 130 -5.15 -10.83 -6.72
CA PHE A 130 -5.92 -9.93 -5.87
C PHE A 130 -6.96 -9.12 -6.64
N ILE A 131 -6.85 -8.99 -7.96
CA ILE A 131 -7.76 -8.18 -8.79
C ILE A 131 -9.20 -8.68 -8.66
N GLY A 132 -10.12 -7.74 -8.46
CA GLY A 132 -11.55 -8.00 -8.28
C GLY A 132 -11.96 -8.46 -6.89
N LYS A 133 -11.01 -8.75 -5.98
CA LYS A 133 -11.33 -9.08 -4.59
C LYS A 133 -11.79 -7.83 -3.83
N ASP A 134 -12.66 -8.05 -2.85
CA ASP A 134 -13.24 -7.06 -1.93
C ASP A 134 -13.25 -7.59 -0.49
N GLU A 135 -13.91 -6.90 0.44
CA GLU A 135 -13.97 -7.28 1.86
C GLU A 135 -14.70 -8.61 2.14
N LYS A 136 -15.49 -9.11 1.17
CA LYS A 136 -16.23 -10.39 1.29
C LYS A 136 -15.48 -11.55 0.66
N SER A 137 -14.42 -11.25 -0.08
CA SER A 137 -13.66 -12.23 -0.83
C SER A 137 -12.81 -13.12 0.08
N ASN A 138 -12.56 -14.34 -0.38
CA ASN A 138 -11.68 -15.25 0.33
C ASN A 138 -10.20 -14.93 0.02
N PHE A 139 -9.50 -14.42 1.01
CA PHE A 139 -8.05 -14.14 0.94
C PHE A 139 -7.17 -15.33 1.33
N ASN A 140 -7.74 -16.45 1.80
CA ASN A 140 -6.94 -17.63 2.13
C ASN A 140 -6.53 -18.46 0.90
N LYS A 141 -7.13 -18.18 -0.25
CA LYS A 141 -6.81 -18.83 -1.53
C LYS A 141 -5.90 -17.93 -2.35
N VAL A 142 -4.62 -17.92 -2.04
CA VAL A 142 -3.57 -17.27 -2.83
C VAL A 142 -2.48 -18.29 -3.15
N ASP A 143 -1.90 -18.15 -4.34
CA ASP A 143 -0.85 -19.05 -4.82
C ASP A 143 0.38 -18.96 -3.93
N ALA A 144 0.86 -20.12 -3.52
CA ALA A 144 2.10 -20.22 -2.77
C ALA A 144 3.30 -19.96 -3.68
N ILE A 145 4.35 -19.38 -3.10
CA ILE A 145 5.65 -19.23 -3.74
C ILE A 145 6.67 -20.01 -2.91
N SER A 146 7.37 -20.95 -3.56
CA SER A 146 8.42 -21.71 -2.90
C SER A 146 9.50 -20.77 -2.33
N GLY A 147 9.86 -20.97 -1.06
CA GLY A 147 10.84 -20.12 -0.37
C GLY A 147 10.32 -18.73 0.06
N ALA A 148 9.05 -18.39 -0.20
CA ALA A 148 8.48 -17.08 0.12
C ALA A 148 7.22 -17.11 1.00
N THR A 149 6.95 -18.19 1.71
CA THR A 149 5.71 -18.40 2.49
C THR A 149 5.40 -17.25 3.44
N ILE A 150 6.41 -16.73 4.15
CA ILE A 150 6.23 -15.63 5.09
C ILE A 150 5.79 -14.36 4.33
N SER A 151 6.49 -14.00 3.25
CA SER A 151 6.18 -12.83 2.43
C SER A 151 4.80 -12.94 1.78
N VAL A 152 4.44 -14.12 1.25
CA VAL A 152 3.10 -14.42 0.69
C VAL A 152 2.02 -14.17 1.73
N ASN A 153 2.16 -14.76 2.92
CA ASN A 153 1.18 -14.60 4.00
C ASN A 153 1.07 -13.15 4.49
N SER A 154 2.20 -12.46 4.61
CA SER A 154 2.23 -11.06 5.06
C SER A 154 1.57 -10.13 4.05
N ILE A 155 1.88 -10.26 2.76
CA ILE A 155 1.26 -9.46 1.69
C ILE A 155 -0.23 -9.76 1.61
N ASN A 156 -0.63 -11.03 1.60
CA ASN A 156 -2.03 -11.42 1.52
C ASN A 156 -2.88 -10.80 2.64
N LYS A 157 -2.45 -10.93 3.89
CA LYS A 157 -3.11 -10.30 5.05
C LYS A 157 -3.02 -8.77 5.00
N GLY A 158 -1.89 -8.23 4.51
CA GLY A 158 -1.69 -6.79 4.31
C GLY A 158 -2.68 -6.21 3.32
N VAL A 159 -2.87 -6.84 2.16
CA VAL A 159 -3.84 -6.42 1.14
C VAL A 159 -5.26 -6.46 1.71
N TYR A 160 -5.65 -7.55 2.38
CA TYR A 160 -6.96 -7.65 3.03
C TYR A 160 -7.17 -6.54 4.08
N LYS A 161 -6.16 -6.24 4.89
CA LYS A 161 -6.17 -5.14 5.86
C LYS A 161 -6.48 -3.79 5.19
N LEU A 162 -5.88 -3.50 4.03
CA LEU A 162 -6.13 -2.25 3.30
C LEU A 162 -7.54 -2.20 2.69
N VAL A 163 -8.05 -3.32 2.22
CA VAL A 163 -9.45 -3.41 1.75
C VAL A 163 -10.43 -3.09 2.88
N LEU A 164 -10.22 -3.63 4.09
CA LEU A 164 -11.04 -3.32 5.26
C LEU A 164 -10.97 -1.85 5.65
N LEU A 165 -9.76 -1.27 5.63
CA LEU A 165 -9.58 0.16 5.91
C LEU A 165 -10.33 1.01 4.90
N TYR A 166 -10.16 0.74 3.60
CA TYR A 166 -10.83 1.47 2.54
C TYR A 166 -12.36 1.44 2.70
N LYS A 167 -12.93 0.28 2.97
CA LYS A 167 -14.38 0.13 3.19
C LYS A 167 -14.90 1.03 4.30
N THR A 168 -14.15 1.17 5.38
CA THR A 168 -14.52 2.05 6.48
C THR A 168 -14.39 3.51 6.08
N LEU A 169 -13.31 3.88 5.40
CA LEU A 169 -13.07 5.24 4.91
C LEU A 169 -14.19 5.70 3.98
N MET A 170 -14.63 4.85 3.04
CA MET A 170 -15.73 5.16 2.13
C MET A 170 -17.05 5.37 2.86
N ARG A 171 -17.34 4.58 3.90
CA ARG A 171 -18.57 4.72 4.69
C ARG A 171 -18.62 5.98 5.53
N THR A 172 -17.49 6.46 6.00
CA THR A 172 -17.38 7.61 6.91
C THR A 172 -17.01 8.91 6.19
N GLU A 173 -16.74 8.86 4.89
CA GLU A 173 -16.20 9.97 4.09
C GLU A 173 -14.94 10.63 4.71
N ALA A 174 -14.29 9.95 5.65
CA ALA A 174 -13.16 10.46 6.41
C ALA A 174 -11.90 10.73 5.56
N TRP A 175 -11.95 10.41 4.29
CA TRP A 175 -10.86 10.60 3.33
C TRP A 175 -11.05 11.84 2.42
N LYS A 176 -12.22 12.44 2.41
CA LYS A 176 -12.52 13.74 1.74
C LYS A 176 -11.98 14.92 2.58
#